data_396a452ac13fffd1e85cef0ba73eba74
#
_entry.id   396a452ac13fffd1e85cef0ba73eba74
#
_cell.length_a   1.000
_cell.length_b   1.000
_cell.length_c   1.000
_cell.angle_alpha   90.00
_cell.angle_beta   90.00
_cell.angle_gamma   90.00
#
_symmetry.space_group_name_H-M   'P 1'
#
loop_
_entity.id
_entity.type
_entity.pdbx_description
1 polymer ?
#
loop_
_entity_poly.entity_id
_entity_poly.type
_entity_poly.pdbx_seq_one_letter_code
_entity_poly.pdbx_strand_id
1 'polypeptide(L)'
;MRGVVSYKTLLIILVLFTATGTALASTPTAHGQLSSDLFTDSTKCAQCHAIVHNQWEGTMHYNAYEDPFYQKEFMVASNDTAGIVDIFCSRCHTPIGVVSGEIPPKDGSQLSDIARQGVQCDFCHVISDSNGTGNAPFVVSPGNTKWGPFDNSKSAYHGSEYLELYTNSEYCGMCHDVIHPINGLVIDDTYTVWKEGAYAKEGVMCQDCHMTPGITKFEANPGRAGSSAQKREHISTHDIVGGNAFVTKILGEEKYSKMAVERLEKAATLNIDAPEIAQRGDNVSVNISITNSGAGHKIPTGVSEIRQMWLAVSVKDRNGKEVYNTGQIDDSGTIVNARKVYNTILGDAQEQPTLSFWLAESVLEDNRIPPKGTVSEKHTFKIPADVAYPLALEATLKYRSAPQDTIDHLFGDNVYEVPVINMTRASSSIYENEGEAMATPSTPGIAALGSITLFLCAAYCISRRKI
;
A
#
# COMPACT_ATOMS: atom_id res chain seq x y z
N MET A 1 56.17 -35.44 68.52
CA MET A 1 56.32 -34.29 67.57
C MET A 1 55.33 -34.49 66.47
N ARG A 2 54.33 -33.54 66.34
CA ARG A 2 53.17 -33.73 65.51
C ARG A 2 53.43 -33.04 64.12
N GLY A 3 53.35 -33.81 63.05
CA GLY A 3 53.45 -33.33 61.68
C GLY A 3 52.09 -32.78 61.17
N VAL A 4 52.09 -31.56 60.71
CA VAL A 4 50.94 -30.91 60.11
C VAL A 4 50.90 -31.21 58.61
N VAL A 5 49.83 -31.85 58.14
CA VAL A 5 49.56 -32.06 56.70
C VAL A 5 48.76 -30.88 56.16
N SER A 6 49.35 -30.15 55.21
CA SER A 6 48.73 -29.05 54.53
C SER A 6 47.98 -29.55 53.25
N TYR A 7 46.67 -29.47 53.24
CA TYR A 7 45.89 -29.72 52.01
C TYR A 7 45.83 -28.47 51.14
N LYS A 8 46.45 -28.50 49.96
CA LYS A 8 46.28 -27.50 48.94
C LYS A 8 45.01 -27.84 48.15
N THR A 9 43.97 -27.06 48.36
CA THR A 9 42.73 -27.14 47.59
C THR A 9 42.98 -26.53 46.19
N LEU A 10 42.94 -27.37 45.17
CA LEU A 10 43.04 -26.96 43.77
C LEU A 10 41.66 -26.52 43.29
N LEU A 11 41.46 -25.20 43.14
CA LEU A 11 40.24 -24.63 42.58
C LEU A 11 40.32 -24.73 41.05
N ILE A 12 39.58 -25.65 40.45
CA ILE A 12 39.42 -25.72 38.98
C ILE A 12 38.31 -24.73 38.61
N ILE A 13 38.69 -23.60 38.03
CA ILE A 13 37.75 -22.66 37.41
C ILE A 13 37.39 -23.19 36.03
N LEU A 14 36.19 -23.75 35.92
CA LEU A 14 35.61 -24.14 34.65
C LEU A 14 35.08 -22.89 33.94
N VAL A 15 35.85 -22.33 33.00
CA VAL A 15 35.39 -21.21 32.15
C VAL A 15 34.51 -21.79 31.06
N LEU A 16 33.18 -21.69 31.23
CA LEU A 16 32.21 -21.95 30.20
C LEU A 16 32.28 -20.81 29.18
N PHE A 17 32.96 -21.04 28.07
CA PHE A 17 32.82 -20.22 26.87
C PHE A 17 31.43 -20.45 26.28
N THR A 18 30.44 -19.61 26.62
CA THR A 18 29.24 -19.48 25.81
C THR A 18 29.63 -18.78 24.53
N ALA A 19 29.81 -19.52 23.45
CA ALA A 19 29.89 -18.95 22.10
C ALA A 19 28.51 -18.36 21.77
N THR A 20 28.29 -17.10 22.12
CA THR A 20 27.24 -16.32 21.51
C THR A 20 27.65 -16.09 20.07
N GLY A 21 27.17 -16.93 19.18
CA GLY A 21 27.28 -16.70 17.74
C GLY A 21 26.50 -15.43 17.45
N THR A 22 27.21 -14.31 17.34
CA THR A 22 26.64 -13.12 16.68
C THR A 22 26.43 -13.51 15.22
N ALA A 23 25.19 -13.74 14.84
CA ALA A 23 24.86 -13.81 13.43
C ALA A 23 25.39 -12.49 12.80
N LEU A 24 26.37 -12.60 11.92
CA LEU A 24 26.85 -11.46 11.16
C LEU A 24 25.68 -11.07 10.25
N ALA A 25 25.21 -9.81 10.38
CA ALA A 25 24.19 -9.27 9.48
C ALA A 25 24.71 -9.37 8.04
N SER A 26 23.87 -9.90 7.16
CA SER A 26 24.21 -10.03 5.74
C SER A 26 24.38 -8.65 5.12
N THR A 27 25.33 -8.53 4.22
CA THR A 27 25.58 -7.26 3.50
C THR A 27 24.64 -7.22 2.29
N PRO A 28 23.86 -6.13 2.12
CA PRO A 28 23.03 -5.96 0.93
C PRO A 28 23.85 -6.04 -0.35
N THR A 29 23.27 -6.63 -1.41
CA THR A 29 23.93 -6.71 -2.72
C THR A 29 24.16 -5.30 -3.26
N ALA A 30 25.41 -4.98 -3.57
CA ALA A 30 25.82 -3.66 -3.98
C ALA A 30 25.52 -3.39 -5.47
N HIS A 31 25.54 -2.10 -5.84
CA HIS A 31 25.47 -1.66 -7.25
C HIS A 31 26.63 -2.27 -8.05
N GLY A 32 26.32 -2.82 -9.24
CA GLY A 32 27.32 -3.38 -10.17
C GLY A 32 28.06 -4.61 -9.65
N GLN A 33 27.54 -5.26 -8.61
CA GLN A 33 28.16 -6.46 -8.03
C GLN A 33 27.95 -7.72 -8.87
N LEU A 34 26.89 -7.77 -9.69
CA LEU A 34 26.44 -8.92 -10.45
C LEU A 34 26.39 -8.61 -11.95
N SER A 35 26.11 -9.61 -12.77
CA SER A 35 25.74 -9.42 -14.18
C SER A 35 24.27 -9.72 -14.38
N SER A 36 23.56 -9.00 -15.24
CA SER A 36 22.18 -9.25 -15.60
C SER A 36 21.97 -10.63 -16.23
N ASP A 37 22.97 -11.19 -16.92
CA ASP A 37 22.94 -12.53 -17.49
C ASP A 37 22.78 -13.65 -16.45
N LEU A 38 23.01 -13.36 -15.17
CA LEU A 38 22.80 -14.31 -14.09
C LEU A 38 21.32 -14.52 -13.76
N PHE A 39 20.45 -13.61 -14.21
CA PHE A 39 19.02 -13.67 -13.95
C PHE A 39 18.27 -14.33 -15.09
N THR A 40 17.22 -15.08 -14.74
CA THR A 40 16.38 -15.77 -15.71
C THR A 40 15.26 -14.84 -16.19
N ASP A 41 15.09 -14.72 -17.51
CA ASP A 41 13.98 -13.99 -18.10
C ASP A 41 12.62 -14.58 -17.69
N SER A 42 11.64 -13.72 -17.37
CA SER A 42 10.32 -14.11 -16.87
C SER A 42 9.55 -15.01 -17.83
N THR A 43 9.76 -14.88 -19.15
CA THR A 43 9.12 -15.73 -20.17
C THR A 43 9.53 -17.19 -20.10
N LYS A 44 10.72 -17.49 -19.56
CA LYS A 44 11.13 -18.87 -19.26
C LYS A 44 10.35 -19.41 -18.07
N CYS A 45 10.09 -18.60 -17.05
CA CYS A 45 9.24 -18.97 -15.90
C CYS A 45 7.81 -19.27 -16.36
N ALA A 46 7.26 -18.46 -17.29
CA ALA A 46 5.93 -18.61 -17.85
C ALA A 46 5.66 -20.01 -18.43
N GLN A 47 6.67 -20.71 -18.95
CA GLN A 47 6.52 -22.04 -19.55
C GLN A 47 5.93 -23.07 -18.56
N CYS A 48 6.20 -22.91 -17.27
CA CYS A 48 5.68 -23.78 -16.22
C CYS A 48 4.75 -23.05 -15.24
N HIS A 49 4.96 -21.75 -15.02
CA HIS A 49 4.24 -20.91 -14.07
C HIS A 49 3.26 -19.92 -14.77
N ALA A 50 2.63 -20.33 -15.87
CA ALA A 50 1.81 -19.47 -16.71
C ALA A 50 0.73 -18.68 -15.97
N ILE A 51 0.04 -19.28 -14.98
CA ILE A 51 -1.00 -18.58 -14.21
C ILE A 51 -0.38 -17.46 -13.38
N VAL A 52 0.72 -17.73 -12.70
CA VAL A 52 1.41 -16.76 -11.86
C VAL A 52 2.05 -15.66 -12.71
N HIS A 53 2.65 -16.03 -13.84
CA HIS A 53 3.21 -15.05 -14.78
C HIS A 53 2.12 -14.10 -15.31
N ASN A 54 0.97 -14.61 -15.75
CA ASN A 54 -0.16 -13.81 -16.25
C ASN A 54 -0.80 -12.93 -15.14
N GLN A 55 -0.60 -13.27 -13.87
CA GLN A 55 -1.00 -12.40 -12.75
C GLN A 55 -0.01 -11.27 -12.51
N TRP A 56 1.27 -11.50 -12.74
CA TRP A 56 2.33 -10.52 -12.55
C TRP A 56 2.49 -9.58 -13.75
N GLU A 57 2.40 -10.11 -14.97
CA GLU A 57 2.52 -9.33 -16.21
C GLU A 57 1.42 -8.25 -16.27
N GLY A 58 1.83 -7.00 -16.49
CA GLY A 58 0.95 -5.82 -16.47
C GLY A 58 0.72 -5.19 -15.08
N THR A 59 1.21 -5.80 -13.99
CA THR A 59 1.16 -5.15 -12.65
C THR A 59 2.08 -3.94 -12.56
N MET A 60 1.94 -3.15 -11.48
CA MET A 60 2.90 -2.08 -11.19
C MET A 60 4.29 -2.59 -10.84
N HIS A 61 4.46 -3.84 -10.38
CA HIS A 61 5.79 -4.46 -10.23
C HIS A 61 6.44 -4.75 -11.58
N TYR A 62 5.68 -5.29 -12.54
CA TYR A 62 6.15 -5.47 -13.92
C TYR A 62 6.54 -4.14 -14.56
N ASN A 63 5.68 -3.13 -14.42
CA ASN A 63 5.85 -1.82 -15.01
C ASN A 63 6.68 -0.86 -14.13
N ALA A 64 7.32 -1.33 -13.06
CA ALA A 64 7.95 -0.45 -12.07
C ALA A 64 8.99 0.50 -12.67
N TYR A 65 9.72 0.07 -13.69
CA TYR A 65 10.65 0.90 -14.44
C TYR A 65 9.96 1.68 -15.57
N GLU A 66 9.08 1.02 -16.34
CA GLU A 66 8.43 1.60 -17.53
C GLU A 66 7.20 2.47 -17.18
N ASP A 67 6.87 2.64 -15.89
CA ASP A 67 5.85 3.58 -15.42
C ASP A 67 6.20 5.01 -15.91
N PRO A 68 5.37 5.61 -16.76
CA PRO A 68 5.68 6.93 -17.35
C PRO A 68 5.72 8.04 -16.29
N PHE A 69 4.98 7.89 -15.19
CA PHE A 69 5.03 8.84 -14.08
C PHE A 69 6.37 8.73 -13.36
N TYR A 70 6.78 7.51 -12.99
CA TYR A 70 8.10 7.27 -12.42
C TYR A 70 9.22 7.83 -13.31
N GLN A 71 9.18 7.57 -14.61
CA GLN A 71 10.21 8.04 -15.55
C GLN A 71 10.34 9.57 -15.55
N LYS A 72 9.22 10.29 -15.52
CA LYS A 72 9.22 11.76 -15.46
C LYS A 72 9.76 12.29 -14.13
N GLU A 73 9.23 11.80 -13.03
CA GLU A 73 9.66 12.16 -11.68
C GLU A 73 11.14 11.83 -11.44
N PHE A 74 11.59 10.66 -11.89
CA PHE A 74 12.97 10.24 -11.78
C PHE A 74 13.93 11.18 -12.52
N MET A 75 13.58 11.62 -13.74
CA MET A 75 14.39 12.56 -14.50
C MET A 75 14.49 13.93 -13.81
N VAL A 76 13.38 14.40 -13.22
CA VAL A 76 13.38 15.66 -12.45
C VAL A 76 14.23 15.50 -11.20
N ALA A 77 14.01 14.46 -10.40
CA ALA A 77 14.76 14.18 -9.17
C ALA A 77 16.26 14.01 -9.42
N SER A 78 16.63 13.29 -10.48
CA SER A 78 18.02 13.14 -10.89
C SER A 78 18.69 14.48 -11.24
N ASN A 79 17.99 15.36 -11.96
CA ASN A 79 18.50 16.69 -12.30
C ASN A 79 18.65 17.57 -11.04
N ASP A 80 17.65 17.60 -10.18
CA ASP A 80 17.62 18.42 -8.97
C ASP A 80 18.72 18.01 -7.97
N THR A 81 19.05 16.71 -7.95
CA THR A 81 20.04 16.15 -7.01
C THR A 81 21.40 15.86 -7.65
N ALA A 82 21.62 16.28 -8.89
CA ALA A 82 22.83 15.96 -9.66
C ALA A 82 23.17 14.45 -9.69
N GLY A 83 22.15 13.60 -9.79
CA GLY A 83 22.26 12.14 -9.89
C GLY A 83 22.43 11.39 -8.55
N ILE A 84 22.38 12.08 -7.41
CA ILE A 84 22.56 11.45 -6.09
C ILE A 84 21.48 10.36 -5.86
N VAL A 85 20.24 10.60 -6.32
CA VAL A 85 19.12 9.67 -6.13
C VAL A 85 18.97 8.59 -7.22
N ASP A 86 19.83 8.56 -8.25
CA ASP A 86 19.66 7.65 -9.38
C ASP A 86 19.65 6.17 -8.95
N ILE A 87 20.66 5.75 -8.19
CA ILE A 87 20.72 4.38 -7.66
C ILE A 87 19.63 4.17 -6.62
N PHE A 88 19.33 5.17 -5.80
CA PHE A 88 18.34 5.10 -4.74
C PHE A 88 16.95 4.77 -5.30
N CYS A 89 16.44 5.55 -6.24
CA CYS A 89 15.14 5.31 -6.87
C CYS A 89 15.12 3.99 -7.64
N SER A 90 16.15 3.76 -8.44
CA SER A 90 16.22 2.59 -9.33
C SER A 90 16.34 1.27 -8.56
N ARG A 91 16.79 1.30 -7.30
CA ARG A 91 16.96 0.09 -6.49
C ARG A 91 15.63 -0.65 -6.21
N CYS A 92 14.52 0.06 -6.21
CA CYS A 92 13.18 -0.52 -6.11
C CYS A 92 12.50 -0.67 -7.48
N HIS A 93 12.82 0.20 -8.46
CA HIS A 93 12.12 0.25 -9.74
C HIS A 93 12.76 -0.60 -10.87
N THR A 94 14.07 -0.80 -10.82
CA THR A 94 14.82 -1.74 -11.67
C THR A 94 15.96 -2.37 -10.89
N PRO A 95 15.64 -3.25 -9.91
CA PRO A 95 16.65 -3.78 -9.00
C PRO A 95 17.74 -4.59 -9.71
N ILE A 96 17.42 -5.30 -10.81
CA ILE A 96 18.42 -5.98 -11.63
C ILE A 96 19.36 -4.95 -12.27
N GLY A 97 18.84 -3.85 -12.84
CA GLY A 97 19.65 -2.79 -13.42
C GLY A 97 20.64 -2.17 -12.44
N VAL A 98 20.24 -2.06 -11.15
CA VAL A 98 21.15 -1.55 -10.09
C VAL A 98 22.22 -2.57 -9.74
N VAL A 99 21.85 -3.83 -9.46
CA VAL A 99 22.86 -4.84 -9.05
C VAL A 99 23.80 -5.24 -10.17
N SER A 100 23.38 -5.05 -11.44
CA SER A 100 24.23 -5.29 -12.62
C SER A 100 25.04 -4.05 -13.05
N GLY A 101 24.77 -2.88 -12.48
CA GLY A 101 25.47 -1.63 -12.84
C GLY A 101 25.04 -1.05 -14.19
N GLU A 102 23.86 -1.41 -14.67
CA GLU A 102 23.29 -0.92 -15.94
C GLU A 102 22.61 0.46 -15.77
N ILE A 103 22.37 0.87 -14.53
CA ILE A 103 21.89 2.20 -14.18
C ILE A 103 22.71 2.75 -12.99
N PRO A 104 23.26 3.97 -13.06
CA PRO A 104 23.22 4.92 -14.17
C PRO A 104 23.89 4.37 -15.44
N PRO A 105 23.58 4.92 -16.64
CA PRO A 105 23.02 6.25 -16.90
C PRO A 105 21.50 6.31 -16.69
N LYS A 106 21.00 7.47 -16.24
CA LYS A 106 19.61 7.68 -15.81
C LYS A 106 18.58 7.54 -16.92
N ASP A 107 18.98 7.69 -18.18
CA ASP A 107 18.14 7.49 -19.37
C ASP A 107 17.84 6.00 -19.63
N GLY A 108 18.43 5.09 -18.84
CA GLY A 108 18.28 3.66 -19.01
C GLY A 108 18.81 3.09 -20.32
N SER A 109 19.68 3.84 -21.03
CA SER A 109 20.22 3.44 -22.33
C SER A 109 21.07 2.16 -22.27
N GLN A 110 21.55 1.79 -21.09
CA GLN A 110 22.34 0.57 -20.86
C GLN A 110 21.54 -0.57 -20.21
N LEU A 111 20.25 -0.35 -19.89
CA LEU A 111 19.44 -1.42 -19.32
C LEU A 111 19.18 -2.54 -20.33
N SER A 112 19.47 -3.76 -19.91
CA SER A 112 19.07 -4.98 -20.59
C SER A 112 17.56 -5.18 -20.58
N ASP A 113 17.02 -5.98 -21.51
CA ASP A 113 15.59 -6.30 -21.57
C ASP A 113 15.08 -6.92 -20.24
N ILE A 114 15.93 -7.70 -19.56
CA ILE A 114 15.58 -8.33 -18.29
C ILE A 114 15.50 -7.30 -17.15
N ALA A 115 16.35 -6.29 -17.15
CA ALA A 115 16.33 -5.22 -16.14
C ALA A 115 15.13 -4.28 -16.35
N ARG A 116 14.66 -4.12 -17.59
CA ARG A 116 13.46 -3.33 -17.93
C ARG A 116 12.15 -3.96 -17.44
N GLN A 117 12.13 -5.26 -17.12
CA GLN A 117 10.96 -5.96 -16.57
C GLN A 117 10.64 -5.54 -15.11
N GLY A 118 11.26 -4.48 -14.60
CA GLY A 118 11.00 -3.94 -13.28
C GLY A 118 11.32 -4.93 -12.15
N VAL A 119 10.36 -5.18 -11.26
CA VAL A 119 10.48 -6.15 -10.17
C VAL A 119 9.92 -7.50 -10.68
N GLN A 120 10.80 -8.29 -11.27
CA GLN A 120 10.42 -9.49 -12.02
C GLN A 120 10.63 -10.79 -11.24
N CYS A 121 10.13 -11.92 -11.80
CA CYS A 121 10.08 -13.23 -11.16
C CYS A 121 11.43 -13.67 -10.56
N ASP A 122 12.49 -13.65 -11.37
CA ASP A 122 13.78 -14.16 -10.93
C ASP A 122 14.44 -13.24 -9.91
N PHE A 123 14.27 -11.91 -10.05
CA PHE A 123 14.73 -11.01 -9.02
C PHE A 123 14.10 -11.34 -7.66
N CYS A 124 12.77 -11.45 -7.61
CA CYS A 124 12.06 -11.79 -6.38
C CYS A 124 12.51 -13.14 -5.82
N HIS A 125 12.60 -14.17 -6.66
CA HIS A 125 12.84 -15.55 -6.22
C HIS A 125 14.33 -15.94 -6.09
N VAL A 126 15.25 -14.98 -6.21
CA VAL A 126 16.67 -15.16 -5.87
C VAL A 126 17.10 -14.28 -4.67
N ILE A 127 16.17 -13.59 -4.02
CA ILE A 127 16.43 -12.95 -2.73
C ILE A 127 16.66 -14.06 -1.69
N SER A 128 17.89 -14.14 -1.20
CA SER A 128 18.33 -15.19 -0.26
C SER A 128 18.43 -14.68 1.18
N ASP A 129 18.41 -13.36 1.37
CA ASP A 129 18.45 -12.74 2.69
C ASP A 129 18.11 -11.25 2.59
N SER A 130 17.98 -10.57 3.72
CA SER A 130 17.81 -9.13 3.84
C SER A 130 18.55 -8.59 5.06
N ASN A 131 19.14 -7.42 4.94
CA ASN A 131 19.71 -6.67 6.06
C ASN A 131 18.68 -5.66 6.64
N GLY A 132 17.47 -6.14 6.94
CA GLY A 132 16.38 -5.35 7.50
C GLY A 132 15.37 -4.89 6.46
N THR A 133 14.75 -3.74 6.71
CA THR A 133 13.69 -3.12 5.87
C THR A 133 14.06 -1.69 5.50
N GLY A 134 13.38 -1.15 4.50
CA GLY A 134 13.60 0.20 3.98
C GLY A 134 14.80 0.31 3.02
N ASN A 135 14.61 1.11 1.98
CA ASN A 135 15.65 1.40 0.98
C ASN A 135 16.26 0.16 0.30
N ALA A 136 15.48 -0.93 0.18
CA ALA A 136 15.80 -2.15 -0.54
C ALA A 136 17.13 -2.84 -0.12
N PRO A 137 17.29 -3.23 1.16
CA PRO A 137 18.49 -3.87 1.68
C PRO A 137 18.57 -5.38 1.37
N PHE A 138 18.09 -5.79 0.22
CA PHE A 138 18.07 -7.19 -0.21
C PHE A 138 19.46 -7.76 -0.48
N VAL A 139 19.60 -9.06 -0.23
CA VAL A 139 20.73 -9.88 -0.66
C VAL A 139 20.23 -10.84 -1.71
N VAL A 140 20.76 -10.77 -2.93
CA VAL A 140 20.36 -11.66 -4.02
C VAL A 140 21.47 -12.64 -4.37
N SER A 141 21.07 -13.89 -4.63
CA SER A 141 21.93 -15.00 -5.02
C SER A 141 21.37 -15.62 -6.31
N PRO A 142 21.55 -14.97 -7.49
CA PRO A 142 21.04 -15.48 -8.74
C PRO A 142 21.66 -16.82 -9.08
N GLY A 143 20.90 -17.64 -9.81
CA GLY A 143 21.33 -18.98 -10.20
C GLY A 143 20.18 -19.98 -10.21
N ASN A 144 20.50 -21.27 -10.12
CA ASN A 144 19.50 -22.33 -10.27
C ASN A 144 18.54 -22.48 -9.09
N THR A 145 18.92 -22.06 -7.90
CA THR A 145 18.05 -22.16 -6.69
C THR A 145 17.05 -21.00 -6.66
N LYS A 146 15.76 -21.32 -6.46
CA LYS A 146 14.68 -20.37 -6.25
C LYS A 146 14.13 -20.52 -4.85
N TRP A 147 14.04 -19.39 -4.12
CA TRP A 147 13.50 -19.37 -2.76
C TRP A 147 12.00 -19.06 -2.76
N GLY A 148 11.30 -19.55 -1.74
CA GLY A 148 9.87 -19.34 -1.59
C GLY A 148 9.33 -19.80 -0.24
N PRO A 149 7.99 -19.70 -0.06
CA PRO A 149 7.34 -19.93 1.24
C PRO A 149 7.09 -21.39 1.59
N PHE A 150 7.51 -22.36 0.76
CA PHE A 150 7.16 -23.76 0.95
C PHE A 150 8.42 -24.63 1.22
N ASP A 151 8.48 -25.28 2.38
CA ASP A 151 9.58 -26.12 2.85
C ASP A 151 9.72 -27.47 2.13
N ASN A 152 8.68 -27.88 1.43
CA ASN A 152 8.60 -29.17 0.75
C ASN A 152 8.44 -29.05 -0.77
N SER A 153 8.88 -27.93 -1.35
CA SER A 153 8.87 -27.74 -2.80
C SER A 153 9.94 -28.62 -3.48
N LYS A 154 9.56 -29.18 -4.63
CA LYS A 154 10.48 -29.95 -5.50
C LYS A 154 10.22 -29.58 -6.96
N SER A 155 11.29 -29.29 -7.68
CA SER A 155 11.25 -29.04 -9.12
C SER A 155 12.30 -29.90 -9.82
N ALA A 156 12.00 -30.37 -11.03
CA ALA A 156 12.96 -31.02 -11.89
C ALA A 156 13.78 -30.02 -12.74
N TYR A 157 13.40 -28.75 -12.72
CA TYR A 157 13.94 -27.72 -13.61
C TYR A 157 14.85 -26.73 -12.87
N HIS A 158 14.68 -26.54 -11.57
CA HIS A 158 15.49 -25.66 -10.73
C HIS A 158 15.53 -26.18 -9.28
N GLY A 159 16.52 -25.77 -8.51
CA GLY A 159 16.53 -25.96 -7.05
C GLY A 159 15.38 -25.16 -6.41
N SER A 160 14.83 -25.68 -5.33
CA SER A 160 13.75 -25.01 -4.58
C SER A 160 14.07 -25.06 -3.10
N GLU A 161 14.15 -23.91 -2.47
CA GLU A 161 14.51 -23.76 -1.07
C GLU A 161 13.44 -22.93 -0.32
N TYR A 162 13.18 -23.31 0.92
CA TYR A 162 12.34 -22.52 1.83
C TYR A 162 13.15 -21.39 2.43
N LEU A 163 12.53 -20.21 2.48
CA LEU A 163 13.04 -19.10 3.26
C LEU A 163 11.87 -18.40 3.95
N GLU A 164 11.92 -18.32 5.27
CA GLU A 164 10.86 -17.76 6.11
C GLU A 164 10.52 -16.31 5.72
N LEU A 165 11.49 -15.56 5.22
CA LEU A 165 11.32 -14.19 4.73
C LEU A 165 10.15 -14.04 3.73
N TYR A 166 9.87 -15.06 2.89
CA TYR A 166 8.76 -15.04 1.92
C TYR A 166 7.38 -15.21 2.56
N THR A 167 7.31 -15.57 3.82
CA THR A 167 6.05 -15.67 4.58
C THR A 167 5.79 -14.44 5.44
N ASN A 168 6.75 -13.53 5.51
CA ASN A 168 6.73 -12.37 6.39
C ASN A 168 6.58 -11.06 5.60
N SER A 169 5.98 -10.06 6.23
CA SER A 169 5.83 -8.72 5.64
C SER A 169 7.15 -7.99 5.46
N GLU A 170 8.22 -8.40 6.16
CA GLU A 170 9.58 -7.88 5.97
C GLU A 170 10.03 -7.96 4.53
N TYR A 171 9.59 -9.00 3.80
CA TYR A 171 9.85 -9.15 2.38
C TYR A 171 9.36 -7.93 1.57
N CYS A 172 8.14 -7.48 1.83
CA CYS A 172 7.57 -6.29 1.21
C CYS A 172 8.22 -5.01 1.75
N GLY A 173 8.47 -4.99 3.06
CA GLY A 173 9.07 -3.89 3.79
C GLY A 173 10.49 -3.52 3.33
N MET A 174 11.20 -4.40 2.62
CA MET A 174 12.47 -4.03 2.01
C MET A 174 12.34 -2.82 1.09
N CYS A 175 11.25 -2.71 0.32
CA CYS A 175 11.02 -1.65 -0.64
C CYS A 175 9.88 -0.69 -0.26
N HIS A 176 8.89 -1.17 0.55
CA HIS A 176 7.73 -0.38 0.97
C HIS A 176 7.92 0.32 2.33
N ASP A 177 9.13 0.76 2.57
CA ASP A 177 9.57 1.77 3.53
C ASP A 177 10.68 2.57 2.86
N VAL A 178 10.52 3.87 2.75
CA VAL A 178 11.47 4.74 2.04
C VAL A 178 11.97 5.82 2.98
N ILE A 179 13.27 5.81 3.22
CA ILE A 179 13.96 6.77 4.07
C ILE A 179 14.87 7.62 3.18
N HIS A 180 14.69 8.92 3.21
CA HIS A 180 15.46 9.85 2.40
C HIS A 180 16.98 9.62 2.57
N PRO A 181 17.74 9.42 1.49
CA PRO A 181 19.11 8.93 1.59
C PRO A 181 20.12 9.94 2.16
N ILE A 182 19.76 11.23 2.22
CA ILE A 182 20.63 12.30 2.67
C ILE A 182 20.33 12.71 4.11
N ASN A 183 19.05 12.97 4.42
CA ASN A 183 18.66 13.54 5.72
C ASN A 183 17.93 12.56 6.65
N GLY A 184 17.61 11.35 6.17
CA GLY A 184 16.95 10.33 6.98
C GLY A 184 15.45 10.56 7.21
N LEU A 185 14.83 11.51 6.50
CA LEU A 185 13.38 11.73 6.56
C LEU A 185 12.62 10.49 6.06
N VAL A 186 11.61 10.06 6.80
CA VAL A 186 10.74 8.97 6.37
C VAL A 186 9.76 9.51 5.32
N ILE A 187 9.90 9.02 4.08
CA ILE A 187 9.07 9.41 2.93
C ILE A 187 7.87 8.47 2.79
N ASP A 188 8.12 7.16 2.79
CA ASP A 188 7.08 6.13 2.83
C ASP A 188 7.26 5.27 4.07
N ASP A 189 6.20 5.14 4.87
CA ASP A 189 6.18 4.38 6.11
C ASP A 189 5.18 3.20 6.06
N THR A 190 4.85 2.71 4.86
CA THR A 190 3.79 1.70 4.66
C THR A 190 4.03 0.45 5.52
N TYR A 191 5.24 -0.11 5.47
CA TYR A 191 5.59 -1.28 6.28
C TYR A 191 5.68 -0.93 7.77
N THR A 192 6.35 0.16 8.13
CA THR A 192 6.51 0.58 9.55
C THR A 192 5.16 0.80 10.22
N VAL A 193 4.22 1.48 9.57
CA VAL A 193 2.86 1.68 10.09
C VAL A 193 2.10 0.36 10.24
N TRP A 194 2.24 -0.56 9.27
CA TRP A 194 1.66 -1.89 9.39
C TRP A 194 2.26 -2.63 10.59
N LYS A 195 3.59 -2.65 10.73
CA LYS A 195 4.34 -3.35 11.78
C LYS A 195 3.92 -2.92 13.19
N GLU A 196 3.72 -1.63 13.38
CA GLU A 196 3.29 -1.04 14.65
C GLU A 196 1.77 -1.15 14.87
N GLY A 197 1.03 -1.40 13.79
CA GLY A 197 -0.41 -1.40 13.73
C GLY A 197 -1.10 -2.61 14.34
N ALA A 198 -2.42 -2.60 14.26
CA ALA A 198 -3.28 -3.65 14.80
C ALA A 198 -3.15 -4.96 14.01
N TYR A 199 -3.02 -4.88 12.67
CA TYR A 199 -3.02 -6.05 11.80
C TYR A 199 -1.77 -6.92 12.01
N ALA A 200 -0.59 -6.33 12.18
CA ALA A 200 0.62 -7.08 12.51
C ALA A 200 0.50 -7.80 13.86
N LYS A 201 -0.11 -7.16 14.87
CA LYS A 201 -0.37 -7.76 16.18
C LYS A 201 -1.37 -8.92 16.10
N GLU A 202 -2.24 -8.92 15.11
CA GLU A 202 -3.21 -9.99 14.81
C GLU A 202 -2.60 -11.07 13.92
N GLY A 203 -1.34 -10.94 13.49
CA GLY A 203 -0.63 -11.88 12.63
C GLY A 203 -1.07 -11.83 11.16
N VAL A 204 -1.69 -10.73 10.73
CA VAL A 204 -2.11 -10.52 9.33
C VAL A 204 -0.94 -9.89 8.56
N MET A 205 -0.43 -10.58 7.56
CA MET A 205 0.70 -10.17 6.74
C MET A 205 0.26 -9.37 5.50
N CYS A 206 1.19 -8.68 4.86
CA CYS A 206 0.95 -7.99 3.59
C CYS A 206 0.39 -8.94 2.53
N GLN A 207 0.94 -10.16 2.47
CA GLN A 207 0.54 -11.21 1.54
C GLN A 207 -0.92 -11.63 1.72
N ASP A 208 -1.46 -11.58 2.95
CA ASP A 208 -2.84 -11.99 3.25
C ASP A 208 -3.91 -11.09 2.62
N CYS A 209 -3.52 -9.88 2.22
CA CYS A 209 -4.41 -8.95 1.52
C CYS A 209 -3.98 -8.68 0.07
N HIS A 210 -2.66 -8.68 -0.22
CA HIS A 210 -2.14 -8.30 -1.53
C HIS A 210 -1.81 -9.46 -2.45
N MET A 211 -1.71 -10.70 -1.92
CA MET A 211 -1.37 -11.90 -2.68
C MET A 211 -2.43 -13.01 -2.52
N THR A 212 -3.71 -12.62 -2.48
CA THR A 212 -4.87 -13.49 -2.28
C THR A 212 -6.02 -13.02 -3.17
N PRO A 213 -6.99 -13.89 -3.54
CA PRO A 213 -8.20 -13.46 -4.26
C PRO A 213 -9.05 -12.46 -3.48
N GLY A 214 -9.02 -12.50 -2.15
CA GLY A 214 -9.68 -11.51 -1.31
C GLY A 214 -8.97 -10.15 -1.37
N ILE A 215 -9.73 -9.06 -1.50
CA ILE A 215 -9.15 -7.74 -1.79
C ILE A 215 -8.60 -7.05 -0.55
N THR A 216 -9.26 -7.21 0.60
CA THR A 216 -8.86 -6.59 1.89
C THR A 216 -8.74 -7.61 3.02
N LYS A 217 -8.75 -8.90 2.69
CA LYS A 217 -8.67 -10.00 3.65
C LYS A 217 -8.19 -11.26 2.96
N PHE A 218 -7.60 -12.17 3.73
CA PHE A 218 -7.22 -13.47 3.24
C PHE A 218 -8.41 -14.25 2.67
N GLU A 219 -8.20 -14.84 1.49
CA GLU A 219 -9.09 -15.82 0.87
C GLU A 219 -8.25 -16.97 0.30
N ALA A 220 -8.63 -18.20 0.60
CA ALA A 220 -7.89 -19.36 0.13
C ALA A 220 -7.91 -19.46 -1.39
N ASN A 221 -6.74 -19.78 -1.99
CA ASN A 221 -6.55 -19.96 -3.42
C ASN A 221 -5.92 -21.34 -3.68
N PRO A 222 -6.69 -22.42 -3.63
CA PRO A 222 -6.16 -23.76 -3.80
C PRO A 222 -5.70 -23.99 -5.24
N GLY A 223 -4.48 -24.53 -5.41
CA GLY A 223 -3.95 -24.70 -6.76
C GLY A 223 -2.56 -25.31 -6.80
N ARG A 224 -1.87 -25.08 -7.92
CA ARG A 224 -0.46 -25.44 -8.16
C ARG A 224 0.30 -24.19 -8.59
N ALA A 225 1.47 -23.98 -8.04
CA ALA A 225 2.32 -22.85 -8.45
C ALA A 225 2.85 -23.00 -9.89
N GLY A 226 2.99 -24.22 -10.38
CA GLY A 226 3.42 -24.53 -11.75
C GLY A 226 2.74 -25.78 -12.26
N SER A 227 2.82 -26.04 -13.56
CA SER A 227 2.11 -27.14 -14.26
C SER A 227 2.36 -28.51 -13.65
N SER A 228 3.58 -28.79 -13.18
CA SER A 228 3.97 -30.04 -12.52
C SER A 228 4.13 -29.91 -10.99
N ALA A 229 3.87 -28.75 -10.41
CA ALA A 229 4.04 -28.52 -9.00
C ALA A 229 3.02 -29.27 -8.13
N GLN A 230 3.33 -29.50 -6.88
CA GLN A 230 2.41 -30.08 -5.90
C GLN A 230 1.18 -29.20 -5.73
N LYS A 231 -0.02 -29.80 -5.62
CA LYS A 231 -1.25 -29.11 -5.26
C LYS A 231 -1.18 -28.63 -3.80
N ARG A 232 -1.61 -27.40 -3.55
CA ARG A 232 -1.61 -26.76 -2.23
C ARG A 232 -2.98 -26.18 -1.91
N GLU A 233 -3.26 -26.01 -0.63
CA GLU A 233 -4.51 -25.38 -0.16
C GLU A 233 -4.55 -23.89 -0.45
N HIS A 234 -3.36 -23.26 -0.55
CA HIS A 234 -3.22 -21.86 -0.96
C HIS A 234 -1.96 -21.69 -1.82
N ILE A 235 -2.11 -20.96 -2.91
CA ILE A 235 -1.03 -20.41 -3.73
C ILE A 235 -1.24 -18.90 -3.78
N SER A 236 -0.22 -18.15 -3.39
CA SER A 236 -0.27 -16.69 -3.45
C SER A 236 -0.52 -16.20 -4.85
N THR A 237 -1.48 -15.29 -5.04
CA THR A 237 -1.66 -14.58 -6.30
C THR A 237 -0.55 -13.56 -6.49
N HIS A 238 -0.24 -13.23 -7.73
CA HIS A 238 0.83 -12.28 -8.07
C HIS A 238 0.30 -11.01 -8.74
N ASP A 239 -1.01 -10.75 -8.63
CA ASP A 239 -1.62 -9.50 -9.08
C ASP A 239 -1.09 -8.29 -8.27
N ILE A 240 -0.82 -8.44 -7.00
CA ILE A 240 -0.16 -7.50 -6.06
C ILE A 240 -0.63 -6.05 -6.28
N VAL A 241 -1.94 -5.83 -6.32
CA VAL A 241 -2.54 -4.52 -6.64
C VAL A 241 -2.63 -3.64 -5.40
N GLY A 242 -2.24 -2.37 -5.54
CA GLY A 242 -2.50 -1.28 -4.60
C GLY A 242 -3.66 -0.38 -5.03
N GLY A 243 -3.58 0.92 -4.75
CA GLY A 243 -4.58 1.94 -5.12
C GLY A 243 -4.26 2.71 -6.41
N ASN A 244 -3.30 2.26 -7.23
CA ASN A 244 -2.87 3.00 -8.43
C ASN A 244 -3.72 2.62 -9.66
N ALA A 245 -4.96 3.13 -9.71
CA ALA A 245 -5.84 2.95 -10.86
C ALA A 245 -5.48 3.85 -12.05
N PHE A 246 -4.73 4.94 -11.82
CA PHE A 246 -4.37 5.91 -12.86
C PHE A 246 -3.30 5.37 -13.79
N VAL A 247 -2.12 5.03 -13.26
CA VAL A 247 -0.99 4.57 -14.10
C VAL A 247 -1.34 3.27 -14.80
N THR A 248 -1.97 2.30 -14.11
CA THR A 248 -2.43 1.06 -14.75
C THR A 248 -3.38 1.32 -15.92
N LYS A 249 -4.25 2.34 -15.82
CA LYS A 249 -5.15 2.73 -16.91
C LYS A 249 -4.39 3.31 -18.11
N ILE A 250 -3.43 4.21 -17.89
CA ILE A 250 -2.66 4.81 -19.00
C ILE A 250 -1.69 3.83 -19.67
N LEU A 251 -1.27 2.80 -18.95
CA LEU A 251 -0.52 1.67 -19.50
C LEU A 251 -1.39 0.67 -20.28
N GLY A 252 -2.72 0.84 -20.29
CA GLY A 252 -3.64 -0.08 -20.96
C GLY A 252 -3.98 -1.32 -20.12
N GLU A 253 -3.58 -1.35 -18.86
CA GLU A 253 -3.75 -2.48 -17.95
C GLU A 253 -5.11 -2.42 -17.23
N GLU A 254 -6.19 -2.54 -18.01
CA GLU A 254 -7.58 -2.39 -17.55
C GLU A 254 -7.95 -3.35 -16.39
N LYS A 255 -7.40 -4.56 -16.36
CA LYS A 255 -7.61 -5.54 -15.28
C LYS A 255 -7.15 -4.95 -13.94
N TYR A 256 -5.93 -4.43 -13.90
CA TYR A 256 -5.31 -3.93 -12.68
C TYR A 256 -5.88 -2.58 -12.26
N SER A 257 -6.27 -1.76 -13.25
CA SER A 257 -7.00 -0.52 -12.98
C SER A 257 -8.32 -0.79 -12.25
N LYS A 258 -9.12 -1.76 -12.71
CA LYS A 258 -10.37 -2.18 -12.04
C LYS A 258 -10.12 -2.77 -10.66
N MET A 259 -9.11 -3.63 -10.50
CA MET A 259 -8.76 -4.21 -9.20
C MET A 259 -8.31 -3.12 -8.20
N ALA A 260 -7.60 -2.09 -8.66
CA ALA A 260 -7.20 -0.95 -7.83
C ALA A 260 -8.42 -0.13 -7.36
N VAL A 261 -9.39 0.11 -8.25
CA VAL A 261 -10.67 0.75 -7.88
C VAL A 261 -11.40 -0.08 -6.82
N GLU A 262 -11.56 -1.38 -7.05
CA GLU A 262 -12.24 -2.28 -6.12
C GLU A 262 -11.57 -2.32 -4.73
N ARG A 263 -10.24 -2.25 -4.68
CA ARG A 263 -9.48 -2.15 -3.43
C ARG A 263 -9.75 -0.83 -2.70
N LEU A 264 -9.75 0.28 -3.43
CA LEU A 264 -10.06 1.61 -2.88
C LEU A 264 -11.50 1.66 -2.33
N GLU A 265 -12.47 1.07 -3.03
CA GLU A 265 -13.88 1.00 -2.60
C GLU A 265 -14.07 0.21 -1.30
N LYS A 266 -13.14 -0.68 -0.96
CA LYS A 266 -13.17 -1.50 0.26
C LYS A 266 -12.25 -0.99 1.38
N ALA A 267 -11.48 0.08 1.14
CA ALA A 267 -10.47 0.56 2.09
C ALA A 267 -11.07 1.30 3.29
N ALA A 268 -12.22 1.96 3.12
CA ALA A 268 -12.80 2.79 4.17
C ALA A 268 -14.33 2.67 4.23
N THR A 269 -14.88 3.09 5.36
CA THR A 269 -16.34 3.22 5.58
C THR A 269 -16.68 4.62 6.07
N LEU A 270 -17.89 5.08 5.74
CA LEU A 270 -18.45 6.34 6.21
C LEU A 270 -19.64 6.12 7.15
N ASN A 271 -19.77 6.99 8.12
CA ASN A 271 -20.98 7.12 8.95
C ASN A 271 -21.38 8.58 9.05
N ILE A 272 -22.67 8.87 8.91
CA ILE A 272 -23.26 10.20 9.06
C ILE A 272 -24.04 10.24 10.37
N ASP A 273 -23.72 11.22 11.21
CA ASP A 273 -24.48 11.61 12.40
C ASP A 273 -25.10 12.99 12.12
N ALA A 274 -26.39 13.00 11.83
CA ALA A 274 -27.18 14.18 11.47
C ALA A 274 -28.52 14.18 12.20
N PRO A 275 -29.09 15.36 12.54
CA PRO A 275 -30.43 15.41 13.09
C PRO A 275 -31.44 14.90 12.06
N GLU A 276 -32.38 14.07 12.52
CA GLU A 276 -33.46 13.56 11.67
C GLU A 276 -34.47 14.66 11.33
N ILE A 277 -34.62 15.64 12.24
CA ILE A 277 -35.57 16.76 12.08
C ILE A 277 -34.84 18.07 12.25
N ALA A 278 -35.10 19.00 11.33
CA ALA A 278 -34.67 20.39 11.44
C ALA A 278 -35.60 21.31 10.63
N GLN A 279 -35.83 22.56 11.13
CA GLN A 279 -36.78 23.48 10.55
C GLN A 279 -36.09 24.49 9.60
N ARG A 280 -36.89 25.14 8.75
CA ARG A 280 -36.42 26.25 7.94
C ARG A 280 -35.84 27.35 8.83
N GLY A 281 -34.65 27.84 8.47
CA GLY A 281 -33.93 28.86 9.22
C GLY A 281 -32.95 28.33 10.25
N ASP A 282 -33.03 27.04 10.61
CA ASP A 282 -32.10 26.41 11.55
C ASP A 282 -30.67 26.33 11.00
N ASN A 283 -29.70 26.42 11.90
CA ASN A 283 -28.31 26.03 11.66
C ASN A 283 -28.14 24.57 12.02
N VAL A 284 -27.95 23.74 11.02
CA VAL A 284 -27.75 22.30 11.17
C VAL A 284 -26.26 21.98 11.21
N SER A 285 -25.86 21.15 12.17
CA SER A 285 -24.52 20.57 12.24
C SER A 285 -24.62 19.08 12.01
N VAL A 286 -23.80 18.55 11.09
CA VAL A 286 -23.66 17.12 10.80
C VAL A 286 -22.22 16.69 11.03
N ASN A 287 -22.02 15.51 11.64
CA ASN A 287 -20.70 14.92 11.78
C ASN A 287 -20.60 13.72 10.85
N ILE A 288 -19.52 13.67 10.06
CA ILE A 288 -19.26 12.57 9.15
C ILE A 288 -17.96 11.91 9.57
N SER A 289 -18.05 10.64 9.94
CA SER A 289 -16.91 9.85 10.38
C SER A 289 -16.39 8.98 9.26
N ILE A 290 -15.08 8.99 9.05
CA ILE A 290 -14.35 8.19 8.07
C ILE A 290 -13.50 7.19 8.85
N THR A 291 -13.72 5.90 8.64
CA THR A 291 -12.94 4.83 9.29
C THR A 291 -12.12 4.08 8.24
N ASN A 292 -10.81 3.96 8.47
CA ASN A 292 -9.95 3.04 7.74
C ASN A 292 -10.28 1.60 8.18
N SER A 293 -11.21 0.96 7.47
CA SER A 293 -11.77 -0.34 7.85
C SER A 293 -11.17 -1.52 7.08
N GLY A 294 -10.47 -1.26 5.95
CA GLY A 294 -10.00 -2.29 5.03
C GLY A 294 -8.51 -2.26 4.71
N ALA A 295 -7.73 -1.30 5.23
CA ALA A 295 -6.30 -1.24 5.00
C ALA A 295 -5.50 -1.46 6.29
N GLY A 296 -4.45 -2.30 6.19
CA GLY A 296 -3.55 -2.62 7.30
C GLY A 296 -2.49 -1.54 7.60
N HIS A 297 -2.49 -0.48 6.84
CA HIS A 297 -1.59 0.69 6.94
C HIS A 297 -2.41 1.98 6.87
N LYS A 298 -1.76 3.15 7.02
CA LYS A 298 -2.45 4.43 6.82
C LYS A 298 -3.05 4.54 5.41
N ILE A 299 -4.14 5.28 5.26
CA ILE A 299 -4.71 5.65 3.97
C ILE A 299 -4.75 7.17 3.81
N PRO A 300 -4.29 7.68 2.63
CA PRO A 300 -3.54 6.97 1.60
C PRO A 300 -2.13 6.56 2.04
N THR A 301 -1.40 5.81 1.22
CA THR A 301 -0.03 5.34 1.52
C THR A 301 0.85 5.39 0.27
N GLY A 302 2.12 4.98 0.39
CA GLY A 302 3.16 5.13 -0.63
C GLY A 302 3.67 6.57 -0.67
N VAL A 303 3.90 7.13 -1.86
CA VAL A 303 4.18 8.56 -2.06
C VAL A 303 2.94 9.38 -1.70
N SER A 304 2.66 9.44 -0.40
CA SER A 304 1.38 9.91 0.13
C SER A 304 1.17 11.41 -0.01
N GLU A 305 2.23 12.19 -0.20
CA GLU A 305 2.21 13.64 -0.42
C GLU A 305 1.52 14.03 -1.73
N ILE A 306 1.61 13.18 -2.76
CA ILE A 306 0.94 13.42 -4.04
C ILE A 306 -0.49 12.85 -4.08
N ARG A 307 -0.85 11.95 -3.15
CA ARG A 307 -2.19 11.37 -3.10
C ARG A 307 -3.20 12.39 -2.57
N GLN A 308 -4.40 12.37 -3.11
CA GLN A 308 -5.51 13.18 -2.61
C GLN A 308 -6.69 12.27 -2.26
N MET A 309 -7.01 12.22 -0.97
CA MET A 309 -8.23 11.61 -0.45
C MET A 309 -9.00 12.67 0.33
N TRP A 310 -10.29 12.86 0.04
CA TRP A 310 -11.09 13.93 0.65
C TRP A 310 -12.57 13.57 0.70
N LEU A 311 -13.28 14.26 1.58
CA LEU A 311 -14.72 14.12 1.72
C LEU A 311 -15.43 15.18 0.87
N ALA A 312 -16.34 14.74 0.00
CA ALA A 312 -17.31 15.59 -0.67
C ALA A 312 -18.67 15.41 -0.01
N VAL A 313 -19.32 16.54 0.34
CA VAL A 313 -20.62 16.54 1.01
C VAL A 313 -21.58 17.41 0.23
N SER A 314 -22.79 16.91 -0.02
CA SER A 314 -23.87 17.69 -0.63
C SER A 314 -25.17 17.51 0.15
N VAL A 315 -25.92 18.61 0.25
CA VAL A 315 -27.30 18.60 0.78
C VAL A 315 -28.19 19.23 -0.28
N LYS A 316 -29.21 18.50 -0.71
CA LYS A 316 -30.19 18.95 -1.70
C LYS A 316 -31.60 18.81 -1.15
N ASP A 317 -32.47 19.74 -1.54
CA ASP A 317 -33.89 19.61 -1.26
C ASP A 317 -34.57 18.57 -2.19
N ARG A 318 -35.84 18.26 -1.95
CA ARG A 318 -36.64 17.31 -2.76
C ARG A 318 -36.66 17.68 -4.26
N ASN A 319 -36.52 18.94 -4.60
CA ASN A 319 -36.55 19.42 -5.99
C ASN A 319 -35.15 19.46 -6.62
N GLY A 320 -34.10 19.01 -5.88
CA GLY A 320 -32.73 19.04 -6.33
C GLY A 320 -32.01 20.39 -6.14
N LYS A 321 -32.67 21.38 -5.49
CA LYS A 321 -32.03 22.65 -5.14
C LYS A 321 -30.92 22.42 -4.12
N GLU A 322 -29.74 22.94 -4.42
CA GLU A 322 -28.58 22.83 -3.54
C GLU A 322 -28.77 23.71 -2.28
N VAL A 323 -28.57 23.11 -1.11
CA VAL A 323 -28.60 23.74 0.21
C VAL A 323 -27.18 23.89 0.76
N TYR A 324 -26.34 22.91 0.53
CA TYR A 324 -24.94 22.89 0.96
C TYR A 324 -24.09 22.02 0.03
N ASN A 325 -22.85 22.44 -0.21
CA ASN A 325 -21.92 21.73 -1.06
C ASN A 325 -20.47 22.00 -0.66
N THR A 326 -19.62 20.95 -0.64
CA THR A 326 -18.20 21.08 -0.37
C THR A 326 -17.43 19.89 -0.97
N GLY A 327 -16.14 20.05 -1.26
CA GLY A 327 -15.28 18.99 -1.76
C GLY A 327 -15.61 18.56 -3.20
N GLN A 328 -16.24 19.41 -4.00
CA GLN A 328 -16.43 19.18 -5.43
C GLN A 328 -15.14 19.49 -6.19
N ILE A 329 -15.06 19.04 -7.40
CA ILE A 329 -13.98 19.36 -8.34
C ILE A 329 -14.53 20.34 -9.34
N ASP A 330 -13.80 21.42 -9.58
CA ASP A 330 -14.12 22.40 -10.61
C ASP A 330 -13.61 21.97 -12.00
N ASP A 331 -13.88 22.81 -13.01
CA ASP A 331 -13.49 22.53 -14.40
C ASP A 331 -11.97 22.48 -14.62
N SER A 332 -11.18 23.01 -13.69
CA SER A 332 -9.72 22.93 -13.70
C SER A 332 -9.18 21.66 -13.03
N GLY A 333 -10.06 20.82 -12.48
CA GLY A 333 -9.66 19.66 -11.69
C GLY A 333 -9.25 19.98 -10.25
N THR A 334 -9.48 21.22 -9.77
CA THR A 334 -9.14 21.63 -8.40
C THR A 334 -10.22 21.20 -7.40
N ILE A 335 -9.81 20.70 -6.24
CA ILE A 335 -10.74 20.37 -5.13
C ILE A 335 -11.20 21.67 -4.48
N VAL A 336 -12.50 21.95 -4.52
CA VAL A 336 -13.09 23.22 -4.03
C VAL A 336 -13.69 23.01 -2.65
N ASN A 337 -13.30 23.88 -1.71
CA ASN A 337 -13.87 23.99 -0.37
C ASN A 337 -13.89 22.67 0.43
N ALA A 338 -13.06 21.69 0.11
CA ALA A 338 -12.90 20.52 1.00
C ALA A 338 -12.37 20.98 2.37
N ARG A 339 -12.90 20.39 3.43
CA ARG A 339 -12.43 20.75 4.78
C ARG A 339 -11.01 20.25 5.02
N LYS A 340 -10.68 19.10 4.47
CA LYS A 340 -9.37 18.46 4.57
C LYS A 340 -9.08 17.61 3.33
N VAL A 341 -7.83 17.60 2.91
CA VAL A 341 -7.26 16.57 2.05
C VAL A 341 -6.43 15.66 2.94
N TYR A 342 -6.74 14.38 2.92
CA TYR A 342 -6.00 13.36 3.67
C TYR A 342 -4.80 12.93 2.85
N ASN A 343 -3.63 13.35 3.26
CA ASN A 343 -2.32 13.04 2.68
C ASN A 343 -1.22 13.38 3.69
N THR A 344 0.04 13.27 3.28
CA THR A 344 1.18 13.86 3.98
C THR A 344 1.52 15.19 3.30
N ILE A 345 1.87 16.21 4.06
CA ILE A 345 2.41 17.47 3.55
C ILE A 345 3.88 17.52 3.93
N LEU A 346 4.74 17.40 2.92
CA LEU A 346 6.19 17.52 3.08
C LEU A 346 6.62 18.98 3.00
N GLY A 347 7.66 19.34 3.73
CA GLY A 347 8.28 20.67 3.74
C GLY A 347 9.67 20.64 3.13
N ASP A 348 9.98 21.63 2.30
CA ASP A 348 11.34 21.88 1.79
C ASP A 348 12.23 22.56 2.85
N ALA A 349 13.47 22.93 2.47
CA ALA A 349 14.44 23.62 3.32
C ALA A 349 13.95 25.00 3.85
N GLN A 350 12.91 25.56 3.27
CA GLN A 350 12.27 26.80 3.70
C GLN A 350 10.94 26.57 4.43
N GLU A 351 10.64 25.32 4.81
CA GLU A 351 9.38 24.91 5.44
C GLU A 351 8.15 25.24 4.54
N GLN A 352 8.34 25.27 3.21
CA GLN A 352 7.23 25.40 2.27
C GLN A 352 6.75 24.03 1.81
N PRO A 353 5.43 23.83 1.62
CA PRO A 353 4.90 22.59 1.09
C PRO A 353 5.55 22.21 -0.24
N THR A 354 5.99 20.96 -0.36
CA THR A 354 6.58 20.43 -1.58
C THR A 354 6.05 19.03 -1.91
N LEU A 355 5.91 18.75 -3.22
CA LEU A 355 5.65 17.40 -3.73
C LEU A 355 6.95 16.70 -4.16
N SER A 356 8.05 17.43 -4.24
CA SER A 356 9.39 16.91 -4.57
C SER A 356 10.00 16.25 -3.33
N PHE A 357 9.57 15.02 -3.02
CA PHE A 357 10.03 14.30 -1.82
C PHE A 357 11.55 14.15 -1.74
N TRP A 358 12.26 14.18 -2.89
CA TRP A 358 13.73 14.15 -2.96
C TRP A 358 14.40 15.46 -2.49
N LEU A 359 13.63 16.54 -2.28
CA LEU A 359 14.04 17.81 -1.70
C LEU A 359 13.42 18.06 -0.32
N ALA A 360 12.62 17.14 0.17
CA ALA A 360 11.94 17.30 1.46
C ALA A 360 12.92 17.22 2.64
N GLU A 361 12.75 18.11 3.61
CA GLU A 361 13.53 18.14 4.85
C GLU A 361 12.67 17.87 6.10
N SER A 362 11.35 17.97 5.97
CA SER A 362 10.43 17.77 7.10
C SER A 362 9.08 17.23 6.67
N VAL A 363 8.33 16.70 7.64
CA VAL A 363 6.89 16.44 7.51
C VAL A 363 6.17 17.59 8.22
N LEU A 364 5.48 18.44 7.48
CA LEU A 364 4.70 19.56 8.03
C LEU A 364 3.40 19.06 8.64
N GLU A 365 2.70 18.16 7.94
CA GLU A 365 1.48 17.52 8.43
C GLU A 365 1.38 16.07 7.95
N ASP A 366 0.83 15.19 8.78
CA ASP A 366 0.39 13.85 8.39
C ASP A 366 -1.10 13.71 8.72
N ASN A 367 -1.92 13.85 7.69
CA ASN A 367 -3.38 13.84 7.77
C ASN A 367 -3.97 12.46 7.41
N ARG A 368 -3.15 11.44 7.18
CA ARG A 368 -3.59 10.10 6.81
C ARG A 368 -4.31 9.38 7.95
N ILE A 369 -5.21 8.49 7.61
CA ILE A 369 -6.04 7.78 8.58
C ILE A 369 -5.38 6.43 8.92
N PRO A 370 -4.99 6.19 10.19
CA PRO A 370 -4.30 4.96 10.58
C PRO A 370 -5.21 3.72 10.49
N PRO A 371 -4.62 2.50 10.47
CA PRO A 371 -5.38 1.25 10.44
C PRO A 371 -6.40 1.19 11.58
N LYS A 372 -7.65 0.84 11.27
CA LYS A 372 -8.80 0.82 12.20
C LYS A 372 -9.09 2.18 12.87
N GLY A 373 -8.38 3.24 12.46
CA GLY A 373 -8.58 4.60 12.96
C GLY A 373 -9.81 5.26 12.33
N THR A 374 -10.40 6.19 13.10
CA THR A 374 -11.55 6.99 12.68
C THR A 374 -11.23 8.46 12.85
N VAL A 375 -11.53 9.25 11.83
CA VAL A 375 -11.52 10.72 11.87
C VAL A 375 -12.92 11.25 11.60
N SER A 376 -13.22 12.47 12.03
CA SER A 376 -14.55 13.06 11.82
C SER A 376 -14.44 14.49 11.32
N GLU A 377 -15.28 14.82 10.35
CA GLU A 377 -15.48 16.20 9.87
C GLU A 377 -16.85 16.71 10.30
N LYS A 378 -16.87 17.92 10.84
CA LYS A 378 -18.11 18.61 11.21
C LYS A 378 -18.47 19.62 10.11
N HIS A 379 -19.64 19.46 9.51
CA HIS A 379 -20.21 20.39 8.52
C HIS A 379 -21.37 21.13 9.13
N THR A 380 -21.47 22.45 8.87
CA THR A 380 -22.54 23.29 9.38
C THR A 380 -23.10 24.13 8.26
N PHE A 381 -24.41 24.14 8.11
CA PHE A 381 -25.12 24.91 7.09
C PHE A 381 -26.45 25.42 7.64
N LYS A 382 -26.94 26.51 7.06
CA LYS A 382 -28.25 27.06 7.39
C LYS A 382 -29.29 26.55 6.39
N ILE A 383 -30.43 26.07 6.89
CA ILE A 383 -31.55 25.66 6.05
C ILE A 383 -32.26 26.92 5.49
N PRO A 384 -32.31 27.12 4.16
CA PRO A 384 -33.06 28.26 3.56
C PRO A 384 -34.56 28.17 3.83
N ALA A 385 -35.24 29.31 3.82
CA ALA A 385 -36.68 29.40 4.06
C ALA A 385 -37.52 28.76 2.96
N ASP A 386 -36.98 28.63 1.76
CA ASP A 386 -37.68 28.22 0.53
C ASP A 386 -37.30 26.81 0.05
N VAL A 387 -36.90 25.93 0.96
CA VAL A 387 -36.56 24.51 0.63
C VAL A 387 -37.80 23.63 0.66
N ALA A 388 -37.74 22.54 -0.13
CA ALA A 388 -38.71 21.46 -0.11
C ALA A 388 -38.13 20.23 0.61
N TYR A 389 -38.77 19.77 1.67
CA TYR A 389 -38.37 18.58 2.41
C TYR A 389 -38.81 17.25 1.73
N PRO A 390 -38.12 16.11 2.00
CA PRO A 390 -36.92 16.02 2.84
C PRO A 390 -35.68 16.60 2.18
N LEU A 391 -34.69 16.97 3.01
CA LEU A 391 -33.35 17.30 2.53
C LEU A 391 -32.55 16.00 2.43
N ALA A 392 -31.98 15.73 1.26
CA ALA A 392 -31.10 14.61 1.03
C ALA A 392 -29.65 15.01 1.30
N LEU A 393 -29.03 14.42 2.32
CA LEU A 393 -27.62 14.57 2.66
C LEU A 393 -26.86 13.39 2.09
N GLU A 394 -25.84 13.65 1.27
CA GLU A 394 -24.90 12.65 0.74
C GLU A 394 -23.47 13.03 1.09
N ALA A 395 -22.72 12.05 1.58
CA ALA A 395 -21.28 12.15 1.81
C ALA A 395 -20.57 11.10 0.96
N THR A 396 -19.53 11.50 0.25
CA THR A 396 -18.71 10.61 -0.59
C THR A 396 -17.24 10.83 -0.27
N LEU A 397 -16.55 9.77 0.18
CA LEU A 397 -15.11 9.78 0.29
C LEU A 397 -14.52 9.55 -1.11
N LYS A 398 -13.73 10.49 -1.57
CA LYS A 398 -13.12 10.49 -2.90
C LYS A 398 -11.61 10.30 -2.81
N TYR A 399 -11.04 9.74 -3.85
CA TYR A 399 -9.60 9.54 -4.00
C TYR A 399 -9.16 9.79 -5.43
N ARG A 400 -7.95 10.34 -5.59
CA ARG A 400 -7.19 10.30 -6.84
C ARG A 400 -5.69 10.15 -6.57
N SER A 401 -4.99 9.56 -7.53
CA SER A 401 -3.57 9.20 -7.39
C SER A 401 -2.62 10.40 -7.39
N ALA A 402 -3.01 11.50 -8.03
CA ALA A 402 -2.23 12.74 -8.10
C ALA A 402 -3.15 13.94 -8.37
N PRO A 403 -2.75 15.18 -8.03
CA PRO A 403 -3.42 16.40 -8.51
C PRO A 403 -3.38 16.50 -10.03
N GLN A 404 -4.44 17.03 -10.66
CA GLN A 404 -4.49 17.18 -12.12
C GLN A 404 -3.41 18.13 -12.64
N ASP A 405 -3.21 19.26 -11.96
CA ASP A 405 -2.19 20.25 -12.31
C ASP A 405 -0.76 19.69 -12.29
N THR A 406 -0.47 18.76 -11.38
CA THR A 406 0.82 18.05 -11.35
C THR A 406 1.00 17.17 -12.58
N ILE A 407 -0.05 16.47 -12.99
CA ILE A 407 -0.01 15.63 -14.20
C ILE A 407 0.10 16.50 -15.46
N ASP A 408 -0.64 17.59 -15.52
CA ASP A 408 -0.56 18.56 -16.63
C ASP A 408 0.85 19.19 -16.72
N HIS A 409 1.48 19.50 -15.59
CA HIS A 409 2.86 19.98 -15.55
C HIS A 409 3.87 18.96 -16.10
N LEU A 410 3.72 17.68 -15.75
CA LEU A 410 4.67 16.62 -16.14
C LEU A 410 4.51 16.18 -17.59
N PHE A 411 3.27 16.15 -18.10
CA PHE A 411 2.96 15.53 -19.39
C PHE A 411 2.42 16.51 -20.43
N GLY A 412 2.05 17.70 -20.02
CA GLY A 412 1.34 18.70 -20.83
C GLY A 412 -0.16 18.70 -20.55
N ASP A 413 -0.79 19.86 -20.78
CA ASP A 413 -2.20 20.09 -20.50
C ASP A 413 -3.10 19.10 -21.25
N ASN A 414 -4.03 18.48 -20.54
CA ASN A 414 -5.04 17.57 -21.06
C ASN A 414 -4.49 16.30 -21.78
N VAL A 415 -3.24 15.92 -21.54
CA VAL A 415 -2.70 14.65 -22.06
C VAL A 415 -3.31 13.46 -21.33
N TYR A 416 -3.42 13.56 -20.00
CA TYR A 416 -4.05 12.53 -19.16
C TYR A 416 -5.02 13.16 -18.18
N GLU A 417 -6.19 12.55 -18.02
CA GLU A 417 -7.15 12.86 -16.98
C GLU A 417 -6.96 11.91 -15.79
N VAL A 418 -6.69 12.45 -14.60
CA VAL A 418 -6.56 11.66 -13.38
C VAL A 418 -7.93 11.25 -12.87
N PRO A 419 -8.27 9.94 -12.85
CA PRO A 419 -9.59 9.51 -12.45
C PRO A 419 -9.87 9.81 -10.97
N VAL A 420 -11.06 10.34 -10.69
CA VAL A 420 -11.58 10.50 -9.35
C VAL A 420 -12.42 9.28 -8.98
N ILE A 421 -11.98 8.56 -7.96
CA ILE A 421 -12.62 7.33 -7.50
C ILE A 421 -13.47 7.63 -6.27
N ASN A 422 -14.73 7.22 -6.30
CA ASN A 422 -15.60 7.26 -5.14
C ASN A 422 -15.34 6.02 -4.29
N MET A 423 -14.56 6.15 -3.23
CA MET A 423 -14.19 5.04 -2.37
C MET A 423 -15.39 4.48 -1.60
N THR A 424 -16.20 5.33 -1.01
CA THR A 424 -17.39 4.93 -0.26
C THR A 424 -18.37 6.08 -0.14
N ARG A 425 -19.65 5.77 0.06
CA ARG A 425 -20.74 6.74 0.20
C ARG A 425 -21.60 6.42 1.40
N ALA A 426 -22.14 7.47 2.00
CA ALA A 426 -23.21 7.39 3.00
C ALA A 426 -24.26 8.45 2.69
N SER A 427 -25.51 8.18 3.04
CA SER A 427 -26.61 9.10 2.86
C SER A 427 -27.50 9.15 4.10
N SER A 428 -28.14 10.29 4.31
CA SER A 428 -29.13 10.52 5.36
C SER A 428 -30.20 11.49 4.84
N SER A 429 -31.32 11.55 5.52
CA SER A 429 -32.41 12.50 5.21
C SER A 429 -32.71 13.34 6.43
N ILE A 430 -33.01 14.62 6.21
CA ILE A 430 -33.48 15.55 7.25
C ILE A 430 -34.90 15.97 6.87
N TYR A 431 -35.82 15.82 7.80
CA TYR A 431 -37.25 16.11 7.65
C TYR A 431 -37.63 17.40 8.38
N GLU A 432 -38.74 18.02 7.97
CA GLU A 432 -39.23 19.23 8.64
C GLU A 432 -39.89 18.91 9.99
N ASN A 433 -40.56 17.74 10.09
CA ASN A 433 -41.28 17.31 11.28
C ASN A 433 -41.41 15.78 11.37
N GLU A 434 -41.82 15.26 12.54
CA GLU A 434 -41.99 13.82 12.80
C GLU A 434 -43.02 13.14 11.87
N GLY A 435 -44.06 13.84 11.47
CA GLY A 435 -45.09 13.28 10.59
C GLY A 435 -44.57 12.95 9.19
N GLU A 436 -43.63 13.75 8.66
CA GLU A 436 -42.97 13.51 7.38
C GLU A 436 -41.95 12.36 7.49
N ALA A 437 -41.20 12.29 8.60
CA ALA A 437 -40.24 11.22 8.86
C ALA A 437 -40.93 9.86 8.90
N MET A 438 -42.09 9.76 9.58
CA MET A 438 -42.86 8.52 9.69
C MET A 438 -43.58 8.12 8.40
N ALA A 439 -43.92 9.06 7.52
CA ALA A 439 -44.63 8.81 6.27
C ALA A 439 -43.72 8.26 5.14
N THR A 440 -42.40 8.37 5.30
CA THR A 440 -41.42 7.88 4.31
C THR A 440 -41.07 6.43 4.67
N PRO A 441 -41.29 5.43 3.80
CA PRO A 441 -40.81 4.08 4.06
C PRO A 441 -39.31 4.12 4.23
N SER A 442 -38.79 3.62 5.35
CA SER A 442 -37.35 3.45 5.54
C SER A 442 -36.83 2.53 4.45
N THR A 443 -36.22 3.08 3.43
CA THR A 443 -35.42 2.28 2.49
C THR A 443 -34.24 1.77 3.30
N PRO A 444 -34.08 0.46 3.53
CA PRO A 444 -32.92 -0.02 4.26
C PRO A 444 -31.70 0.39 3.45
N GLY A 445 -30.87 1.26 4.01
CA GLY A 445 -29.59 1.58 3.43
C GLY A 445 -28.85 0.28 3.15
N ILE A 446 -28.25 0.15 1.97
CA ILE A 446 -27.45 -1.00 1.53
C ILE A 446 -26.15 -1.10 2.37
N ALA A 447 -26.27 -1.11 3.66
CA ALA A 447 -25.11 -1.18 4.59
C ALA A 447 -25.27 -2.26 5.68
N ALA A 448 -26.21 -3.19 5.57
CA ALA A 448 -26.44 -4.16 6.65
C ALA A 448 -26.68 -5.60 6.17
N LEU A 449 -25.93 -6.09 5.20
CA LEU A 449 -25.88 -7.53 4.88
C LEU A 449 -24.49 -8.15 5.12
N GLY A 450 -23.76 -7.64 6.11
CA GLY A 450 -22.41 -8.11 6.44
C GLY A 450 -22.12 -8.40 7.91
N SER A 451 -23.10 -8.57 8.80
CA SER A 451 -22.77 -8.73 10.22
C SER A 451 -23.75 -9.54 11.06
N ILE A 452 -24.18 -10.72 10.60
CA ILE A 452 -24.76 -11.74 11.50
C ILE A 452 -24.29 -13.12 11.07
N THR A 453 -22.98 -13.39 11.20
CA THR A 453 -22.43 -14.76 11.21
C THR A 453 -21.05 -14.78 11.88
N LEU A 454 -20.88 -14.17 13.02
CA LEU A 454 -19.58 -14.05 13.67
C LEU A 454 -19.65 -14.33 15.17
N PHE A 455 -20.30 -15.46 15.57
CA PHE A 455 -20.18 -15.95 16.95
C PHE A 455 -20.17 -17.48 17.11
N LEU A 456 -19.91 -18.27 16.04
CA LEU A 456 -19.86 -19.75 16.18
C LEU A 456 -18.63 -20.43 15.59
N CYS A 457 -17.61 -19.72 15.08
CA CYS A 457 -16.41 -20.35 14.54
C CYS A 457 -15.14 -20.21 15.39
N ALA A 458 -15.16 -19.47 16.50
CA ALA A 458 -13.97 -19.32 17.37
C ALA A 458 -13.66 -20.56 18.23
N ALA A 459 -14.54 -21.54 18.32
CA ALA A 459 -14.34 -22.76 19.11
C ALA A 459 -13.77 -23.95 18.33
N TYR A 460 -13.65 -23.86 17.00
CA TYR A 460 -13.24 -25.03 16.19
C TYR A 460 -11.77 -24.99 15.74
N CYS A 461 -11.09 -23.86 15.82
CA CYS A 461 -9.70 -23.71 15.38
C CYS A 461 -8.63 -23.98 16.44
N ILE A 462 -8.98 -24.19 17.72
CA ILE A 462 -7.98 -24.44 18.80
C ILE A 462 -7.63 -25.94 18.95
N SER A 463 -8.34 -26.84 18.28
CA SER A 463 -8.17 -28.31 18.48
C SER A 463 -7.24 -29.02 17.51
N ARG A 464 -6.55 -28.37 16.56
CA ARG A 464 -5.66 -29.06 15.60
C ARG A 464 -4.26 -28.46 15.46
N ARG A 465 -3.65 -28.03 16.57
CA ARG A 465 -2.19 -27.82 16.63
C ARG A 465 -1.55 -28.74 17.67
N LYS A 466 -1.70 -30.03 17.51
CA LYS A 466 -0.83 -31.08 18.10
C LYS A 466 -1.08 -32.36 17.30
N ILE A 467 -0.32 -32.58 16.28
CA ILE A 467 0.31 -33.82 15.83
C ILE A 467 1.23 -33.45 14.68
#